data_ed1e5439a291bdeb43fda083059319fa
#
_entry.id   ed1e5439a291bdeb43fda083059319fa
#
_cell.length_a   1.000
_cell.length_b   1.000
_cell.length_c   1.000
_cell.angle_alpha   90.00
_cell.angle_beta   90.00
_cell.angle_gamma   90.00
#
_symmetry.space_group_name_H-M   'P 1'
#
loop_
_entity.id
_entity.type
_entity.pdbx_description
1 polymer ?
#
loop_
_entity_poly.entity_id
_entity_poly.type
_entity_poly.pdbx_seq_one_letter_code
_entity_poly.pdbx_strand_id
1 'polypeptide(L)'
;MSLLGDPTKRRWLAWGALGVVFLLVNIHRLSTAVLSEQLTADFGITAAQLGTLHASFFIIYALTQVPAGVLADRYGPRYVGSGGAFVLSVGALGFVASNGYVAAFLSRALIGLGSSVIFVTILRFCANWYRTDEFGTMTGLTAGIAGLGAIFATTPLAVTIDRVGWRPTLTALGVLGFVGGALVFVLARKSPANAGLEPIDDVPEQPSVTLRETGAYLTELVGDLDQWLLSIVFFATNGTVLTVIGLWGVPYLVVVYDVSVTTASTYTLLGSVGILVGGPAVGWVSDRLGRRILPMIAGLGSFLLALLVVPVLGKPPLALVAAAYFVIGFAVGFAMLALSAVKEKYPPDASGVATATVNAWGFVGATVLPTLMGIALDEYRTDDTVAGSVVYTEFGYRVAFAITAVAVVVAICSATTLYVRERRAGVTLP
;
A
#
# COMPACT_ATOMS: atom_id res chain seq x y z
N MET A 1 -9.70 0.80 -39.51
CA MET A 1 -8.47 0.93 -38.71
C MET A 1 -8.62 0.05 -37.48
N SER A 2 -7.71 -0.90 -37.26
CA SER A 2 -7.76 -1.77 -36.08
C SER A 2 -7.60 -0.93 -34.80
N LEU A 3 -8.28 -1.28 -33.71
CA LEU A 3 -8.15 -0.61 -32.41
C LEU A 3 -6.69 -0.50 -31.92
N LEU A 4 -5.84 -1.41 -32.38
CA LEU A 4 -4.40 -1.46 -32.03
C LEU A 4 -3.51 -0.62 -32.95
N GLY A 5 -4.04 -0.16 -34.09
CA GLY A 5 -3.32 0.70 -35.04
C GLY A 5 -3.38 2.20 -34.72
N ASP A 6 -4.18 2.60 -33.73
CA ASP A 6 -4.33 3.98 -33.26
C ASP A 6 -3.57 4.14 -31.93
N PRO A 7 -2.50 4.97 -31.84
CA PRO A 7 -1.71 5.13 -30.64
C PRO A 7 -2.55 5.64 -29.46
N THR A 8 -3.53 6.52 -29.71
CA THR A 8 -4.39 7.08 -28.67
C THR A 8 -5.31 6.01 -28.04
N LYS A 9 -5.90 5.14 -28.85
CA LYS A 9 -6.76 4.05 -28.34
C LYS A 9 -5.92 2.98 -27.65
N ARG A 10 -4.77 2.63 -28.22
CA ARG A 10 -3.88 1.61 -27.68
C ARG A 10 -3.34 2.00 -26.31
N ARG A 11 -2.96 3.29 -26.07
CA ARG A 11 -2.48 3.73 -24.77
C ARG A 11 -3.50 3.54 -23.66
N TRP A 12 -4.78 3.80 -23.92
CA TRP A 12 -5.86 3.59 -22.95
C TRP A 12 -6.11 2.10 -22.66
N LEU A 13 -6.12 1.26 -23.70
CA LEU A 13 -6.29 -0.19 -23.52
C LEU A 13 -5.13 -0.81 -22.75
N ALA A 14 -3.89 -0.43 -23.04
CA ALA A 14 -2.70 -0.91 -22.33
C ALA A 14 -2.67 -0.42 -20.89
N TRP A 15 -2.99 0.86 -20.63
CA TRP A 15 -3.11 1.40 -19.28
C TRP A 15 -4.25 0.71 -18.52
N GLY A 16 -5.40 0.47 -19.14
CA GLY A 16 -6.52 -0.25 -18.52
C GLY A 16 -6.15 -1.69 -18.14
N ALA A 17 -5.43 -2.41 -18.99
CA ALA A 17 -4.93 -3.75 -18.67
C ALA A 17 -3.97 -3.76 -17.48
N LEU A 18 -3.01 -2.82 -17.43
CA LEU A 18 -2.14 -2.61 -16.29
C LEU A 18 -2.93 -2.21 -15.03
N GLY A 19 -3.97 -1.37 -15.21
CA GLY A 19 -4.88 -0.94 -14.15
C GLY A 19 -5.65 -2.08 -13.51
N VAL A 20 -6.14 -3.04 -14.32
CA VAL A 20 -6.79 -4.26 -13.80
C VAL A 20 -5.82 -5.07 -12.94
N VAL A 21 -4.59 -5.27 -13.38
CA VAL A 21 -3.58 -5.97 -12.57
C VAL A 21 -3.29 -5.18 -11.28
N PHE A 22 -3.22 -3.85 -11.35
CA PHE A 22 -2.97 -3.03 -10.16
C PHE A 22 -4.16 -3.02 -9.18
N LEU A 23 -5.38 -3.11 -9.66
CA LEU A 23 -6.57 -3.34 -8.84
C LEU A 23 -6.43 -4.65 -8.04
N LEU A 24 -6.05 -5.75 -8.71
CA LEU A 24 -5.83 -7.05 -8.07
C LEU A 24 -4.70 -7.00 -7.04
N VAL A 25 -3.60 -6.30 -7.32
CA VAL A 25 -2.51 -6.04 -6.35
C VAL A 25 -3.08 -5.44 -5.05
N ASN A 26 -3.93 -4.41 -5.14
CA ASN A 26 -4.47 -3.74 -3.97
C ASN A 26 -5.53 -4.57 -3.24
N ILE A 27 -6.30 -5.40 -3.95
CA ILE A 27 -7.19 -6.39 -3.33
C ILE A 27 -6.37 -7.40 -2.52
N HIS A 28 -5.35 -8.02 -3.10
CA HIS A 28 -4.50 -8.98 -2.40
C HIS A 28 -3.74 -8.36 -1.23
N ARG A 29 -3.32 -7.08 -1.36
CA ARG A 29 -2.60 -6.34 -0.30
C ARG A 29 -3.41 -6.26 0.99
N LEU A 30 -4.71 -5.98 0.92
CA LEU A 30 -5.58 -5.71 2.06
C LEU A 30 -6.51 -6.87 2.43
N SER A 31 -6.55 -7.95 1.63
CA SER A 31 -7.46 -9.08 1.84
C SER A 31 -7.29 -9.80 3.18
N THR A 32 -6.11 -9.70 3.82
CA THR A 32 -5.81 -10.44 5.07
C THR A 32 -6.73 -10.05 6.21
N ALA A 33 -7.20 -8.80 6.27
CA ALA A 33 -8.13 -8.35 7.32
C ALA A 33 -9.44 -9.16 7.29
N VAL A 34 -10.01 -9.35 6.11
CA VAL A 34 -11.26 -10.08 5.91
C VAL A 34 -11.07 -11.59 6.03
N LEU A 35 -9.87 -12.08 5.70
CA LEU A 35 -9.52 -13.51 5.77
C LEU A 35 -8.98 -13.95 7.13
N SER A 36 -8.76 -13.03 8.06
CA SER A 36 -8.02 -13.29 9.30
C SER A 36 -8.56 -14.48 10.11
N GLU A 37 -9.87 -14.56 10.26
CA GLU A 37 -10.55 -15.63 11.00
C GLU A 37 -10.37 -16.98 10.30
N GLN A 38 -10.65 -17.05 8.98
CA GLN A 38 -10.51 -18.28 8.20
C GLN A 38 -9.06 -18.77 8.14
N LEU A 39 -8.09 -17.85 8.00
CA LEU A 39 -6.67 -18.21 7.96
C LEU A 39 -6.19 -18.73 9.32
N THR A 40 -6.65 -18.13 10.43
CA THR A 40 -6.30 -18.57 11.76
C THR A 40 -6.90 -19.95 12.05
N ALA A 41 -8.15 -20.20 11.67
CA ALA A 41 -8.82 -21.48 11.83
C ALA A 41 -8.20 -22.57 10.92
N ASP A 42 -8.05 -22.30 9.62
CA ASP A 42 -7.61 -23.28 8.62
C ASP A 42 -6.14 -23.71 8.81
N PHE A 43 -5.28 -22.79 9.25
CA PHE A 43 -3.84 -23.04 9.41
C PHE A 43 -3.44 -23.27 10.88
N GLY A 44 -4.31 -23.08 11.84
CA GLY A 44 -4.01 -23.22 13.28
C GLY A 44 -2.92 -22.25 13.75
N ILE A 45 -2.89 -21.01 13.23
CA ILE A 45 -1.82 -20.03 13.46
C ILE A 45 -2.15 -19.03 14.57
N THR A 46 -1.10 -18.53 15.23
CA THR A 46 -1.21 -17.50 16.27
C THR A 46 -1.37 -16.09 15.65
N ALA A 47 -1.67 -15.08 16.49
CA ALA A 47 -1.71 -13.68 16.02
C ALA A 47 -0.36 -13.21 15.48
N ALA A 48 0.75 -13.57 16.12
CA ALA A 48 2.10 -13.26 15.63
C ALA A 48 2.35 -13.89 14.25
N GLN A 49 1.93 -15.14 14.05
CA GLN A 49 2.04 -15.82 12.76
C GLN A 49 1.13 -15.19 11.70
N LEU A 50 -0.08 -14.77 12.05
CA LEU A 50 -0.96 -14.03 11.14
C LEU A 50 -0.35 -12.66 10.77
N GLY A 51 0.23 -11.95 11.74
CA GLY A 51 0.96 -10.70 11.52
C GLY A 51 2.15 -10.88 10.56
N THR A 52 2.96 -11.93 10.77
CA THR A 52 4.10 -12.25 9.88
C THR A 52 3.64 -12.76 8.51
N LEU A 53 2.53 -13.48 8.43
CA LEU A 53 1.91 -13.86 7.16
C LEU A 53 1.48 -12.62 6.35
N HIS A 54 0.87 -11.63 7.01
CA HIS A 54 0.55 -10.35 6.38
C HIS A 54 1.83 -9.61 5.95
N ALA A 55 2.82 -9.55 6.82
CA ALA A 55 4.11 -8.91 6.61
C ALA A 55 4.91 -9.50 5.43
N SER A 56 4.74 -10.79 5.11
CA SER A 56 5.49 -11.47 4.05
C SER A 56 5.31 -10.82 2.67
N PHE A 57 4.14 -10.28 2.39
CA PHE A 57 3.88 -9.49 1.19
C PHE A 57 4.72 -8.21 1.17
N PHE A 58 4.74 -7.48 2.28
CA PHE A 58 5.34 -6.15 2.35
C PHE A 58 6.86 -6.15 2.43
N ILE A 59 7.46 -7.15 3.09
CA ILE A 59 8.93 -7.26 3.15
C ILE A 59 9.52 -7.46 1.76
N ILE A 60 8.93 -8.37 0.97
CA ILE A 60 9.37 -8.60 -0.41
C ILE A 60 9.09 -7.38 -1.27
N TYR A 61 7.92 -6.76 -1.10
CA TYR A 61 7.57 -5.53 -1.81
C TYR A 61 8.58 -4.41 -1.53
N ALA A 62 8.97 -4.18 -0.26
CA ALA A 62 9.96 -3.18 0.13
C ALA A 62 11.34 -3.46 -0.48
N LEU A 63 11.83 -4.69 -0.37
CA LEU A 63 13.14 -5.09 -0.89
C LEU A 63 13.26 -4.95 -2.41
N THR A 64 12.14 -5.09 -3.13
CA THR A 64 12.12 -5.07 -4.59
C THR A 64 11.81 -3.70 -5.20
N GLN A 65 11.53 -2.65 -4.39
CA GLN A 65 11.18 -1.32 -4.90
C GLN A 65 12.24 -0.74 -5.87
N VAL A 66 13.51 -0.77 -5.47
CA VAL A 66 14.61 -0.24 -6.28
C VAL A 66 14.87 -1.12 -7.52
N PRO A 67 15.02 -2.45 -7.41
CA PRO A 67 15.12 -3.34 -8.56
C PRO A 67 13.95 -3.23 -9.54
N ALA A 68 12.72 -3.03 -9.05
CA ALA A 68 11.53 -2.90 -9.88
C ALA A 68 11.62 -1.74 -10.87
N GLY A 69 12.13 -0.58 -10.43
CA GLY A 69 12.36 0.58 -11.29
C GLY A 69 13.32 0.25 -12.46
N VAL A 70 14.45 -0.33 -12.13
CA VAL A 70 15.47 -0.71 -13.13
C VAL A 70 14.95 -1.76 -14.12
N LEU A 71 14.20 -2.74 -13.63
CA LEU A 71 13.56 -3.75 -14.49
C LEU A 71 12.55 -3.10 -15.45
N ALA A 72 11.71 -2.19 -14.95
CA ALA A 72 10.72 -1.49 -15.75
C ALA A 72 11.39 -0.63 -16.85
N ASP A 73 12.51 0.02 -16.56
CA ASP A 73 13.26 0.82 -17.50
C ASP A 73 13.95 -0.02 -18.59
N ARG A 74 14.55 -1.15 -18.17
CA ARG A 74 15.32 -2.00 -19.08
C ARG A 74 14.42 -2.83 -19.99
N TYR A 75 13.46 -3.52 -19.43
CA TYR A 75 12.64 -4.51 -20.15
C TYR A 75 11.28 -3.98 -20.60
N GLY A 76 10.83 -2.85 -20.03
CA GLY A 76 9.59 -2.18 -20.38
C GLY A 76 8.32 -2.88 -19.84
N PRO A 77 7.16 -2.21 -19.99
CA PRO A 77 5.91 -2.61 -19.36
C PRO A 77 5.35 -3.95 -19.85
N ARG A 78 5.68 -4.35 -21.09
CA ARG A 78 5.24 -5.62 -21.65
C ARG A 78 5.71 -6.80 -20.83
N TYR A 79 7.02 -6.87 -20.60
CA TYR A 79 7.61 -8.04 -19.93
C TYR A 79 7.53 -7.92 -18.40
N VAL A 80 7.78 -6.74 -17.86
CA VAL A 80 7.77 -6.54 -16.40
C VAL A 80 6.35 -6.56 -15.84
N GLY A 81 5.41 -5.90 -16.51
CA GLY A 81 4.01 -5.90 -16.07
C GLY A 81 3.35 -7.28 -16.20
N SER A 82 3.53 -7.97 -17.35
CA SER A 82 2.99 -9.32 -17.52
C SER A 82 3.67 -10.34 -16.62
N GLY A 83 5.00 -10.28 -16.47
CA GLY A 83 5.76 -11.16 -15.57
C GLY A 83 5.35 -10.96 -14.11
N GLY A 84 5.18 -9.71 -13.67
CA GLY A 84 4.66 -9.38 -12.34
C GLY A 84 3.26 -9.94 -12.10
N ALA A 85 2.35 -9.77 -13.07
CA ALA A 85 1.00 -10.32 -13.00
C ALA A 85 1.01 -11.87 -12.96
N PHE A 86 1.88 -12.51 -13.74
CA PHE A 86 2.06 -13.96 -13.73
C PHE A 86 2.54 -14.46 -12.35
N VAL A 87 3.59 -13.84 -11.80
CA VAL A 87 4.16 -14.20 -10.48
C VAL A 87 3.13 -13.99 -9.37
N LEU A 88 2.40 -12.86 -9.40
CA LEU A 88 1.28 -12.60 -8.47
C LEU A 88 0.24 -13.72 -8.54
N SER A 89 -0.17 -14.11 -9.74
CA SER A 89 -1.22 -15.11 -9.96
C SER A 89 -0.77 -16.51 -9.50
N VAL A 90 0.48 -16.90 -9.79
CA VAL A 90 1.06 -18.14 -9.26
C VAL A 90 1.08 -18.13 -7.74
N GLY A 91 1.49 -17.00 -7.14
CA GLY A 91 1.45 -16.80 -5.68
C GLY A 91 0.02 -16.91 -5.13
N ALA A 92 -0.98 -16.29 -5.79
CA ALA A 92 -2.38 -16.34 -5.35
C ALA A 92 -2.95 -17.78 -5.40
N LEU A 93 -2.68 -18.53 -6.46
CA LEU A 93 -3.11 -19.93 -6.55
C LEU A 93 -2.33 -20.83 -5.58
N GLY A 94 -1.04 -20.57 -5.37
CA GLY A 94 -0.24 -21.25 -4.35
C GLY A 94 -0.78 -21.00 -2.94
N PHE A 95 -1.24 -19.77 -2.66
CA PHE A 95 -1.85 -19.42 -1.38
C PHE A 95 -3.17 -20.18 -1.15
N VAL A 96 -4.01 -20.28 -2.17
CA VAL A 96 -5.25 -21.07 -2.13
C VAL A 96 -4.98 -22.56 -1.91
N ALA A 97 -3.93 -23.10 -2.55
CA ALA A 97 -3.54 -24.49 -2.41
C ALA A 97 -2.80 -24.80 -1.11
N SER A 98 -2.46 -23.80 -0.30
CA SER A 98 -1.71 -23.99 0.95
C SER A 98 -2.55 -24.73 2.00
N ASN A 99 -1.89 -25.70 2.65
CA ASN A 99 -2.46 -26.48 3.76
C ASN A 99 -1.73 -26.22 5.08
N GLY A 100 -0.94 -25.14 5.17
CA GLY A 100 -0.22 -24.76 6.38
C GLY A 100 0.55 -23.47 6.22
N TYR A 101 1.02 -22.95 7.36
CA TYR A 101 1.64 -21.64 7.50
C TYR A 101 2.78 -21.36 6.52
N VAL A 102 3.76 -22.27 6.42
CA VAL A 102 4.97 -22.05 5.60
C VAL A 102 4.62 -21.89 4.12
N ALA A 103 3.75 -22.75 3.59
CA ALA A 103 3.32 -22.68 2.20
C ALA A 103 2.53 -21.39 1.95
N ALA A 104 1.65 -21.00 2.87
CA ALA A 104 0.89 -19.76 2.80
C ALA A 104 1.81 -18.53 2.86
N PHE A 105 2.81 -18.52 3.75
CA PHE A 105 3.80 -17.44 3.87
C PHE A 105 4.60 -17.25 2.58
N LEU A 106 5.15 -18.34 2.01
CA LEU A 106 5.92 -18.28 0.77
C LEU A 106 5.07 -17.85 -0.41
N SER A 107 3.85 -18.36 -0.50
CA SER A 107 2.90 -17.97 -1.55
C SER A 107 2.52 -16.49 -1.46
N ARG A 108 2.32 -15.97 -0.24
CA ARG A 108 2.02 -14.56 -0.03
C ARG A 108 3.22 -13.65 -0.31
N ALA A 109 4.44 -14.10 0.03
CA ALA A 109 5.67 -13.43 -0.37
C ALA A 109 5.80 -13.37 -1.91
N LEU A 110 5.41 -14.43 -2.61
CA LEU A 110 5.39 -14.48 -4.07
C LEU A 110 4.34 -13.51 -4.67
N ILE A 111 3.16 -13.38 -4.04
CA ILE A 111 2.18 -12.35 -4.41
C ILE A 111 2.82 -10.96 -4.27
N GLY A 112 3.54 -10.70 -3.16
CA GLY A 112 4.26 -9.45 -2.92
C GLY A 112 5.31 -9.16 -3.98
N LEU A 113 6.09 -10.17 -4.38
CA LEU A 113 7.10 -10.07 -5.44
C LEU A 113 6.48 -9.66 -6.78
N GLY A 114 5.45 -10.36 -7.24
CA GLY A 114 4.75 -10.03 -8.48
C GLY A 114 4.09 -8.65 -8.44
N SER A 115 3.58 -8.25 -7.27
CA SER A 115 2.92 -6.96 -7.06
C SER A 115 3.87 -5.78 -7.09
N SER A 116 5.10 -5.94 -6.63
CA SER A 116 6.07 -4.84 -6.41
C SER A 116 6.45 -4.09 -7.68
N VAL A 117 6.43 -4.76 -8.82
CA VAL A 117 6.82 -4.17 -10.11
C VAL A 117 5.67 -3.43 -10.80
N ILE A 118 4.40 -3.67 -10.43
CA ILE A 118 3.25 -3.24 -11.20
C ILE A 118 3.07 -1.72 -11.18
N PHE A 119 3.11 -1.08 -10.00
CA PHE A 119 2.91 0.37 -9.89
C PHE A 119 3.98 1.16 -10.65
N VAL A 120 5.26 0.80 -10.47
CA VAL A 120 6.37 1.46 -11.16
C VAL A 120 6.25 1.26 -12.68
N THR A 121 5.85 0.07 -13.12
CA THR A 121 5.61 -0.23 -14.53
C THR A 121 4.50 0.64 -15.13
N ILE A 122 3.41 0.90 -14.39
CA ILE A 122 2.33 1.79 -14.85
C ILE A 122 2.85 3.22 -14.99
N LEU A 123 3.56 3.73 -13.99
CA LEU A 123 4.10 5.09 -14.06
C LEU A 123 5.08 5.25 -15.22
N ARG A 124 5.94 4.25 -15.45
CA ARG A 124 6.87 4.27 -16.59
C ARG A 124 6.14 4.15 -17.94
N PHE A 125 5.07 3.35 -18.00
CA PHE A 125 4.21 3.31 -19.18
C PHE A 125 3.58 4.69 -19.44
N CYS A 126 3.01 5.32 -18.42
CA CYS A 126 2.41 6.65 -18.55
C CYS A 126 3.43 7.69 -19.02
N ALA A 127 4.65 7.68 -18.46
CA ALA A 127 5.71 8.61 -18.86
C ALA A 127 6.15 8.46 -20.32
N ASN A 128 5.98 7.28 -20.94
CA ASN A 128 6.38 6.99 -22.32
C ASN A 128 5.23 7.10 -23.34
N TRP A 129 3.98 7.21 -22.90
CA TRP A 129 2.80 7.20 -23.76
C TRP A 129 1.90 8.42 -23.63
N TYR A 130 2.10 9.22 -22.59
CA TYR A 130 1.28 10.39 -22.30
C TYR A 130 2.17 11.65 -22.23
N ARG A 131 1.61 12.78 -22.62
CA ARG A 131 2.30 14.07 -22.58
C ARG A 131 2.57 14.51 -21.15
N THR A 132 3.47 15.45 -20.96
CA THR A 132 3.82 15.97 -19.63
C THR A 132 2.61 16.55 -18.90
N ASP A 133 1.71 17.24 -19.61
CA ASP A 133 0.46 17.81 -19.05
C ASP A 133 -0.59 16.75 -18.70
N GLU A 134 -0.57 15.57 -19.36
CA GLU A 134 -1.44 14.43 -19.08
C GLU A 134 -0.91 13.54 -17.94
N PHE A 135 0.41 13.55 -17.67
CA PHE A 135 1.04 12.62 -16.72
C PHE A 135 0.47 12.72 -15.29
N GLY A 136 0.21 13.95 -14.83
CA GLY A 136 -0.42 14.17 -13.51
C GLY A 136 -1.81 13.52 -13.41
N THR A 137 -2.63 13.68 -14.46
CA THR A 137 -3.97 13.07 -14.54
C THR A 137 -3.88 11.54 -14.53
N MET A 138 -2.96 10.95 -15.31
CA MET A 138 -2.78 9.50 -15.38
C MET A 138 -2.27 8.91 -14.07
N THR A 139 -1.40 9.61 -13.36
CA THR A 139 -0.95 9.23 -12.01
C THR A 139 -2.11 9.28 -11.01
N GLY A 140 -2.95 10.33 -11.08
CA GLY A 140 -4.16 10.46 -10.26
C GLY A 140 -5.17 9.34 -10.52
N LEU A 141 -5.43 9.01 -11.78
CA LEU A 141 -6.31 7.90 -12.16
C LEU A 141 -5.75 6.55 -11.67
N THR A 142 -4.44 6.36 -11.75
CA THR A 142 -3.77 5.15 -11.22
C THR A 142 -3.92 5.06 -9.70
N ALA A 143 -3.78 6.16 -8.98
CA ALA A 143 -4.05 6.21 -7.54
C ALA A 143 -5.52 5.92 -7.22
N GLY A 144 -6.46 6.38 -8.06
CA GLY A 144 -7.88 6.05 -7.97
C GLY A 144 -8.13 4.54 -8.07
N ILE A 145 -7.43 3.84 -8.99
CA ILE A 145 -7.50 2.36 -9.10
C ILE A 145 -7.02 1.69 -7.80
N ALA A 146 -5.95 2.19 -7.18
CA ALA A 146 -5.49 1.68 -5.88
C ALA A 146 -6.56 1.84 -4.80
N GLY A 147 -7.23 3.01 -4.75
CA GLY A 147 -8.34 3.26 -3.83
C GLY A 147 -9.53 2.33 -4.07
N LEU A 148 -9.91 2.10 -5.33
CA LEU A 148 -10.94 1.12 -5.69
C LEU A 148 -10.55 -0.28 -5.24
N GLY A 149 -9.30 -0.70 -5.46
CA GLY A 149 -8.79 -1.99 -4.98
C GLY A 149 -8.88 -2.13 -3.46
N ALA A 150 -8.58 -1.07 -2.72
CA ALA A 150 -8.72 -1.03 -1.27
C ALA A 150 -10.20 -1.18 -0.84
N ILE A 151 -11.13 -0.55 -1.55
CA ILE A 151 -12.58 -0.69 -1.31
C ILE A 151 -13.02 -2.13 -1.60
N PHE A 152 -12.64 -2.70 -2.75
CA PHE A 152 -12.99 -4.08 -3.10
C PHE A 152 -12.41 -5.12 -2.14
N ALA A 153 -11.30 -4.85 -1.48
CA ALA A 153 -10.68 -5.73 -0.48
C ALA A 153 -11.43 -5.77 0.86
N THR A 154 -12.45 -4.96 1.06
CA THR A 154 -13.24 -4.86 2.29
C THR A 154 -14.60 -5.57 2.16
N THR A 155 -15.70 -4.87 2.35
CA THR A 155 -17.06 -5.44 2.34
C THR A 155 -17.38 -6.26 1.07
N PRO A 156 -17.03 -5.82 -0.16
CA PRO A 156 -17.30 -6.64 -1.34
C PRO A 156 -16.60 -7.99 -1.30
N LEU A 157 -15.35 -8.03 -0.84
CA LEU A 157 -14.60 -9.28 -0.67
C LEU A 157 -15.23 -10.14 0.44
N ALA A 158 -15.58 -9.53 1.59
CA ALA A 158 -16.19 -10.24 2.72
C ALA A 158 -17.51 -10.92 2.31
N VAL A 159 -18.39 -10.20 1.61
CA VAL A 159 -19.66 -10.74 1.11
C VAL A 159 -19.44 -11.89 0.11
N THR A 160 -18.42 -11.78 -0.73
CA THR A 160 -18.11 -12.85 -1.70
C THR A 160 -17.59 -14.08 -0.98
N ILE A 161 -16.70 -13.92 0.00
CA ILE A 161 -16.15 -15.01 0.83
C ILE A 161 -17.25 -15.70 1.62
N ASP A 162 -18.17 -14.95 2.20
CA ASP A 162 -19.32 -15.48 2.95
C ASP A 162 -20.21 -16.39 2.08
N ARG A 163 -20.38 -16.03 0.79
CA ARG A 163 -21.27 -16.78 -0.13
C ARG A 163 -20.61 -18.00 -0.77
N VAL A 164 -19.35 -17.90 -1.17
CA VAL A 164 -18.70 -18.94 -1.99
C VAL A 164 -17.42 -19.51 -1.36
N GLY A 165 -17.01 -18.98 -0.22
CA GLY A 165 -15.76 -19.34 0.47
C GLY A 165 -14.53 -18.58 -0.04
N TRP A 166 -13.48 -18.55 0.80
CA TRP A 166 -12.29 -17.76 0.50
C TRP A 166 -11.42 -18.38 -0.61
N ARG A 167 -11.32 -19.74 -0.66
CA ARG A 167 -10.50 -20.43 -1.67
C ARG A 167 -11.02 -20.20 -3.09
N PRO A 168 -12.32 -20.42 -3.43
CA PRO A 168 -12.85 -20.09 -4.75
C PRO A 168 -12.73 -18.61 -5.11
N THR A 169 -12.95 -17.72 -4.13
CA THR A 169 -12.84 -16.26 -4.34
C THR A 169 -11.42 -15.88 -4.75
N LEU A 170 -10.40 -16.31 -4.00
CA LEU A 170 -9.01 -16.00 -4.33
C LEU A 170 -8.53 -16.74 -5.58
N THR A 171 -9.06 -17.93 -5.89
CA THR A 171 -8.79 -18.61 -7.15
C THR A 171 -9.25 -17.76 -8.34
N ALA A 172 -10.46 -17.20 -8.27
CA ALA A 172 -10.98 -16.32 -9.33
C ALA A 172 -10.09 -15.08 -9.50
N LEU A 173 -9.63 -14.44 -8.41
CA LEU A 173 -8.71 -13.31 -8.47
C LEU A 173 -7.35 -13.70 -9.07
N GLY A 174 -6.82 -14.87 -8.73
CA GLY A 174 -5.59 -15.39 -9.32
C GLY A 174 -5.71 -15.66 -10.82
N VAL A 175 -6.82 -16.24 -11.26
CA VAL A 175 -7.11 -16.46 -12.69
C VAL A 175 -7.27 -15.13 -13.44
N LEU A 176 -7.97 -14.16 -12.85
CA LEU A 176 -8.09 -12.82 -13.43
C LEU A 176 -6.73 -12.14 -13.56
N GLY A 177 -5.80 -12.41 -12.64
CA GLY A 177 -4.41 -11.92 -12.73
C GLY A 177 -3.67 -12.49 -13.95
N PHE A 178 -3.83 -13.77 -14.28
CA PHE A 178 -3.28 -14.35 -15.52
C PHE A 178 -3.88 -13.72 -16.77
N VAL A 179 -5.20 -13.52 -16.79
CA VAL A 179 -5.88 -12.85 -17.91
C VAL A 179 -5.39 -11.41 -18.07
N GLY A 180 -5.29 -10.66 -16.95
CA GLY A 180 -4.73 -9.31 -16.93
C GLY A 180 -3.29 -9.28 -17.43
N GLY A 181 -2.45 -10.22 -16.97
CA GLY A 181 -1.06 -10.36 -17.43
C GLY A 181 -0.95 -10.67 -18.93
N ALA A 182 -1.80 -11.54 -19.46
CA ALA A 182 -1.87 -11.83 -20.90
C ALA A 182 -2.30 -10.59 -21.69
N LEU A 183 -3.29 -9.84 -21.21
CA LEU A 183 -3.69 -8.57 -21.84
C LEU A 183 -2.56 -7.55 -21.84
N VAL A 184 -1.83 -7.40 -20.72
CA VAL A 184 -0.65 -6.54 -20.63
C VAL A 184 0.40 -6.98 -21.66
N PHE A 185 0.69 -8.28 -21.76
CA PHE A 185 1.67 -8.81 -22.73
C PHE A 185 1.30 -8.49 -24.17
N VAL A 186 0.02 -8.57 -24.53
CA VAL A 186 -0.47 -8.28 -25.89
C VAL A 186 -0.50 -6.78 -26.18
N LEU A 187 -1.03 -5.98 -25.26
CA LEU A 187 -1.34 -4.57 -25.48
C LEU A 187 -0.18 -3.63 -25.18
N ALA A 188 0.53 -3.82 -24.04
CA ALA A 188 1.54 -2.89 -23.59
C ALA A 188 2.84 -3.00 -24.45
N ARG A 189 3.42 -1.84 -24.73
CA ARG A 189 4.74 -1.68 -25.38
C ARG A 189 5.48 -0.57 -24.65
N LYS A 190 6.80 -0.53 -24.82
CA LYS A 190 7.65 0.46 -24.14
C LYS A 190 7.32 1.89 -24.60
N SER A 191 7.08 2.07 -25.90
CA SER A 191 6.70 3.37 -26.51
C SER A 191 5.85 3.12 -27.74
N PRO A 192 5.22 4.16 -28.35
CA PRO A 192 4.55 4.07 -29.63
C PRO A 192 5.43 3.51 -30.73
N ALA A 193 6.69 3.95 -30.83
CA ALA A 193 7.66 3.45 -31.79
C ALA A 193 7.91 1.93 -31.65
N ASN A 194 8.02 1.41 -30.44
CA ASN A 194 8.13 -0.03 -30.18
C ASN A 194 6.86 -0.81 -30.51
N ALA A 195 5.75 -0.12 -30.74
CA ALA A 195 4.49 -0.70 -31.18
C ALA A 195 4.33 -0.64 -32.71
N GLY A 196 5.30 -0.04 -33.43
CA GLY A 196 5.19 0.23 -34.88
C GLY A 196 4.16 1.32 -35.20
N LEU A 197 3.96 2.27 -34.27
CA LEU A 197 3.01 3.37 -34.40
C LEU A 197 3.80 4.70 -34.48
N GLU A 198 3.14 5.72 -35.04
CA GLU A 198 3.69 7.06 -35.03
C GLU A 198 3.90 7.58 -33.59
N PRO A 199 4.99 8.34 -33.34
CA PRO A 199 5.18 9.00 -32.06
C PRO A 199 3.97 9.89 -31.70
N ILE A 200 3.69 10.02 -30.43
CA ILE A 200 2.72 11.00 -29.93
C ILE A 200 3.51 12.28 -29.66
N ASP A 201 3.03 13.39 -30.22
CA ASP A 201 3.67 14.70 -30.04
C ASP A 201 3.75 15.07 -28.55
N ASP A 202 4.81 15.78 -28.15
CA ASP A 202 5.07 16.28 -26.80
C ASP A 202 5.21 15.19 -25.71
N VAL A 203 5.48 13.93 -26.06
CA VAL A 203 5.88 12.89 -25.11
C VAL A 203 7.41 12.94 -24.93
N PRO A 204 7.91 13.26 -23.71
CA PRO A 204 9.34 13.40 -23.47
C PRO A 204 10.05 12.04 -23.49
N GLU A 205 11.27 12.02 -24.05
CA GLU A 205 12.15 10.87 -23.89
C GLU A 205 12.59 10.75 -22.43
N GLN A 206 12.40 9.56 -21.86
CA GLN A 206 12.73 9.32 -20.45
C GLN A 206 14.16 8.78 -20.33
N PRO A 207 15.05 9.45 -19.56
CA PRO A 207 16.40 8.94 -19.30
C PRO A 207 16.32 7.62 -18.51
N SER A 208 17.25 6.71 -18.78
CA SER A 208 17.42 5.48 -18.00
C SER A 208 18.49 5.70 -16.94
N VAL A 209 18.13 5.52 -15.66
CA VAL A 209 19.08 5.56 -14.55
C VAL A 209 19.75 4.19 -14.41
N THR A 210 21.06 4.15 -14.23
CA THR A 210 21.81 2.90 -14.04
C THR A 210 21.81 2.47 -12.57
N LEU A 211 21.96 1.14 -12.32
CA LEU A 211 22.11 0.60 -10.95
C LEU A 211 23.28 1.24 -10.19
N ARG A 212 24.36 1.60 -10.90
CA ARG A 212 25.55 2.21 -10.28
C ARG A 212 25.25 3.61 -9.77
N GLU A 213 24.57 4.43 -10.55
CA GLU A 213 24.14 5.78 -10.16
C GLU A 213 23.15 5.70 -9.01
N THR A 214 22.18 4.79 -9.07
CA THR A 214 21.24 4.52 -7.96
C THR A 214 21.98 4.16 -6.67
N GLY A 215 23.03 3.32 -6.74
CA GLY A 215 23.82 2.93 -5.58
C GLY A 215 24.61 4.10 -4.98
N ALA A 216 25.14 5.01 -5.80
CA ALA A 216 25.82 6.22 -5.33
C ALA A 216 24.88 7.15 -4.57
N TYR A 217 23.68 7.41 -5.11
CA TYR A 217 22.67 8.22 -4.43
C TYR A 217 22.20 7.58 -3.12
N LEU A 218 21.98 6.26 -3.08
CA LEU A 218 21.60 5.56 -1.83
C LEU A 218 22.67 5.76 -0.74
N THR A 219 23.94 5.75 -1.08
CA THR A 219 25.02 5.96 -0.11
C THR A 219 25.00 7.38 0.46
N GLU A 220 24.71 8.38 -0.36
CA GLU A 220 24.55 9.77 0.07
C GLU A 220 23.32 9.95 0.99
N LEU A 221 22.17 9.35 0.61
CA LEU A 221 20.92 9.43 1.36
C LEU A 221 21.01 8.80 2.75
N VAL A 222 21.80 7.75 2.93
CA VAL A 222 22.04 7.13 4.25
C VAL A 222 22.66 8.11 5.27
N GLY A 223 23.45 9.08 4.80
CA GLY A 223 24.06 10.14 5.65
C GLY A 223 23.12 11.31 5.96
N ASP A 224 21.97 11.44 5.28
CA ASP A 224 21.09 12.59 5.45
C ASP A 224 20.01 12.34 6.54
N LEU A 225 20.11 13.09 7.64
CA LEU A 225 19.16 13.01 8.75
C LEU A 225 17.72 13.33 8.33
N ASP A 226 17.51 14.30 7.43
CA ASP A 226 16.18 14.71 7.03
C ASP A 226 15.49 13.60 6.20
N GLN A 227 16.28 12.85 5.41
CA GLN A 227 15.83 11.64 4.75
C GLN A 227 15.30 10.59 5.74
N TRP A 228 16.02 10.38 6.85
CA TRP A 228 15.59 9.46 7.91
C TRP A 228 14.36 9.95 8.65
N LEU A 229 14.27 11.25 8.97
CA LEU A 229 13.09 11.82 9.62
C LEU A 229 11.83 11.64 8.80
N LEU A 230 11.90 11.88 7.48
CA LEU A 230 10.78 11.65 6.55
C LEU A 230 10.47 10.17 6.38
N SER A 231 11.48 9.31 6.37
CA SER A 231 11.31 7.85 6.32
C SER A 231 10.58 7.32 7.56
N ILE A 232 10.89 7.82 8.75
CA ILE A 232 10.20 7.48 10.01
C ILE A 232 8.74 7.92 9.97
N VAL A 233 8.44 9.11 9.46
CA VAL A 233 7.05 9.57 9.29
C VAL A 233 6.28 8.61 8.39
N PHE A 234 6.86 8.23 7.25
CA PHE A 234 6.19 7.34 6.30
C PHE A 234 6.08 5.91 6.83
N PHE A 235 7.11 5.41 7.52
CA PHE A 235 7.10 4.12 8.25
C PHE A 235 5.91 4.04 9.20
N ALA A 236 5.79 5.01 10.10
CA ALA A 236 4.75 5.01 11.11
C ALA A 236 3.35 5.16 10.50
N THR A 237 3.17 6.10 9.57
CA THR A 237 1.84 6.42 9.04
C THR A 237 1.34 5.34 8.08
N ASN A 238 2.11 5.04 7.03
CA ASN A 238 1.72 4.03 6.04
C ASN A 238 1.68 2.63 6.65
N GLY A 239 2.68 2.31 7.52
CA GLY A 239 2.71 1.06 8.26
C GLY A 239 1.48 0.86 9.14
N THR A 240 1.09 1.88 9.92
CA THR A 240 -0.10 1.82 10.78
C THR A 240 -1.39 1.66 9.98
N VAL A 241 -1.56 2.41 8.90
CA VAL A 241 -2.77 2.31 8.07
C VAL A 241 -2.91 0.90 7.49
N LEU A 242 -1.84 0.36 6.91
CA LEU A 242 -1.85 -1.00 6.34
C LEU A 242 -2.03 -2.07 7.43
N THR A 243 -1.58 -1.81 8.66
CA THR A 243 -1.76 -2.70 9.80
C THR A 243 -3.19 -2.69 10.32
N VAL A 244 -3.77 -1.51 10.55
CA VAL A 244 -5.12 -1.37 11.11
C VAL A 244 -6.17 -1.72 10.06
N ILE A 245 -6.14 -1.08 8.90
CA ILE A 245 -7.15 -1.30 7.85
C ILE A 245 -6.91 -2.64 7.13
N GLY A 246 -5.65 -3.03 6.93
CA GLY A 246 -5.26 -4.21 6.17
C GLY A 246 -5.22 -5.52 6.97
N LEU A 247 -5.26 -5.48 8.31
CA LEU A 247 -5.20 -6.70 9.13
C LEU A 247 -6.06 -6.61 10.40
N TRP A 248 -5.68 -5.82 11.42
CA TRP A 248 -6.21 -5.95 12.77
C TRP A 248 -7.55 -5.24 13.02
N GLY A 249 -7.98 -4.38 12.12
CA GLY A 249 -9.22 -3.63 12.28
C GLY A 249 -10.48 -4.48 12.21
N VAL A 250 -10.53 -5.51 11.36
CA VAL A 250 -11.65 -6.44 11.28
C VAL A 250 -11.66 -7.38 12.49
N PRO A 251 -10.58 -8.09 12.85
CA PRO A 251 -10.55 -8.94 14.05
C PRO A 251 -10.94 -8.22 15.34
N TYR A 252 -10.49 -6.98 15.53
CA TYR A 252 -10.88 -6.18 16.69
C TYR A 252 -12.41 -6.03 16.78
N LEU A 253 -13.08 -5.70 15.69
CA LEU A 253 -14.53 -5.51 15.68
C LEU A 253 -15.28 -6.83 15.86
N VAL A 254 -14.82 -7.89 15.20
CA VAL A 254 -15.44 -9.22 15.34
C VAL A 254 -15.39 -9.68 16.79
N VAL A 255 -14.23 -9.63 17.43
CA VAL A 255 -14.03 -10.15 18.78
C VAL A 255 -14.65 -9.26 19.85
N VAL A 256 -14.43 -7.93 19.78
CA VAL A 256 -14.84 -7.01 20.85
C VAL A 256 -16.34 -6.66 20.78
N TYR A 257 -16.90 -6.62 19.57
CA TYR A 257 -18.31 -6.24 19.39
C TYR A 257 -19.21 -7.41 19.02
N ASP A 258 -18.67 -8.60 18.84
CA ASP A 258 -19.42 -9.81 18.45
C ASP A 258 -20.25 -9.59 17.16
N VAL A 259 -19.61 -8.98 16.16
CA VAL A 259 -20.23 -8.72 14.87
C VAL A 259 -19.62 -9.62 13.78
N SER A 260 -20.37 -9.89 12.72
CA SER A 260 -19.86 -10.67 11.59
C SER A 260 -18.68 -9.97 10.89
N VAL A 261 -17.81 -10.74 10.22
CA VAL A 261 -16.71 -10.21 9.39
C VAL A 261 -17.25 -9.23 8.33
N THR A 262 -18.40 -9.54 7.74
CA THR A 262 -19.06 -8.64 6.76
C THR A 262 -19.44 -7.30 7.41
N THR A 263 -20.01 -7.29 8.61
CA THR A 263 -20.33 -6.07 9.33
C THR A 263 -19.05 -5.32 9.73
N ALA A 264 -18.07 -5.99 10.29
CA ALA A 264 -16.78 -5.41 10.67
C ALA A 264 -16.07 -4.77 9.46
N SER A 265 -16.13 -5.40 8.29
CA SER A 265 -15.51 -4.90 7.07
C SER A 265 -16.13 -3.59 6.55
N THR A 266 -17.37 -3.24 6.94
CA THR A 266 -17.96 -1.94 6.59
C THR A 266 -17.24 -0.75 7.26
N TYR A 267 -16.63 -0.98 8.42
CA TYR A 267 -15.82 0.02 9.11
C TYR A 267 -14.46 0.19 8.45
N THR A 268 -13.81 -0.89 8.04
CA THR A 268 -12.55 -0.81 7.27
C THR A 268 -12.80 -0.25 5.85
N LEU A 269 -14.01 -0.42 5.30
CA LEU A 269 -14.44 0.26 4.08
C LEU A 269 -14.38 1.79 4.24
N LEU A 270 -14.86 2.33 5.38
CA LEU A 270 -14.75 3.76 5.66
C LEU A 270 -13.29 4.23 5.70
N GLY A 271 -12.40 3.42 6.27
CA GLY A 271 -10.96 3.66 6.20
C GLY A 271 -10.44 3.67 4.75
N SER A 272 -10.88 2.74 3.91
CA SER A 272 -10.50 2.70 2.49
C SER A 272 -11.04 3.90 1.70
N VAL A 273 -12.24 4.39 2.04
CA VAL A 273 -12.77 5.67 1.50
C VAL A 273 -11.89 6.84 1.97
N GLY A 274 -11.46 6.83 3.23
CA GLY A 274 -10.50 7.79 3.76
C GLY A 274 -9.20 7.83 2.95
N ILE A 275 -8.63 6.67 2.63
CA ILE A 275 -7.43 6.54 1.77
C ILE A 275 -7.68 7.18 0.40
N LEU A 276 -8.83 6.89 -0.23
CA LEU A 276 -9.17 7.38 -1.57
C LEU A 276 -9.26 8.91 -1.61
N VAL A 277 -9.85 9.54 -0.60
CA VAL A 277 -10.06 10.99 -0.60
C VAL A 277 -8.95 11.77 0.09
N GLY A 278 -8.19 11.15 1.01
CA GLY A 278 -7.16 11.80 1.81
C GLY A 278 -6.02 12.35 0.98
N GLY A 279 -5.48 11.59 0.03
CA GLY A 279 -4.39 12.01 -0.83
C GLY A 279 -4.72 13.30 -1.60
N PRO A 280 -5.77 13.33 -2.43
CA PRO A 280 -6.17 14.53 -3.17
C PRO A 280 -6.51 15.71 -2.28
N ALA A 281 -7.26 15.50 -1.20
CA ALA A 281 -7.69 16.56 -0.30
C ALA A 281 -6.52 17.23 0.42
N VAL A 282 -5.63 16.42 1.01
CA VAL A 282 -4.47 16.94 1.74
C VAL A 282 -3.45 17.56 0.79
N GLY A 283 -3.22 16.96 -0.38
CA GLY A 283 -2.35 17.54 -1.41
C GLY A 283 -2.83 18.93 -1.81
N TRP A 284 -4.10 19.08 -2.14
CA TRP A 284 -4.71 20.37 -2.50
C TRP A 284 -4.59 21.43 -1.39
N VAL A 285 -4.83 21.06 -0.13
CA VAL A 285 -4.67 21.98 1.02
C VAL A 285 -3.21 22.38 1.17
N SER A 286 -2.29 21.43 1.11
CA SER A 286 -0.85 21.67 1.23
C SER A 286 -0.32 22.58 0.11
N ASP A 287 -0.75 22.36 -1.14
CA ASP A 287 -0.37 23.19 -2.29
C ASP A 287 -0.86 24.65 -2.12
N ARG A 288 -2.11 24.83 -1.63
CA ARG A 288 -2.63 26.19 -1.34
C ARG A 288 -1.90 26.90 -0.21
N LEU A 289 -1.46 26.16 0.81
CA LEU A 289 -0.71 26.72 1.93
C LEU A 289 0.76 26.99 1.57
N GLY A 290 1.26 26.43 0.46
CA GLY A 290 2.67 26.48 0.09
C GLY A 290 3.59 25.91 1.19
N ARG A 291 3.13 24.89 1.92
CA ARG A 291 3.86 24.31 3.07
C ARG A 291 3.56 22.81 3.13
N ARG A 292 4.61 21.98 3.40
CA ARG A 292 4.49 20.54 3.52
C ARG A 292 4.50 20.06 4.98
N ILE A 293 5.45 20.56 5.77
CA ILE A 293 5.74 20.03 7.11
C ILE A 293 4.65 20.39 8.14
N LEU A 294 4.14 21.61 8.12
CA LEU A 294 3.15 22.05 9.11
C LEU A 294 1.79 21.33 8.97
N PRO A 295 1.19 21.18 7.76
CA PRO A 295 0.01 20.34 7.57
C PRO A 295 0.27 18.87 7.94
N MET A 296 1.46 18.35 7.66
CA MET A 296 1.85 16.99 8.04
C MET A 296 1.81 16.80 9.56
N ILE A 297 2.39 17.71 10.35
CA ILE A 297 2.36 17.65 11.83
C ILE A 297 0.90 17.72 12.34
N ALA A 298 0.09 18.63 11.83
CA ALA A 298 -1.31 18.76 12.22
C ALA A 298 -2.11 17.47 11.89
N GLY A 299 -1.86 16.90 10.71
CA GLY A 299 -2.50 15.66 10.29
C GLY A 299 -2.07 14.46 11.14
N LEU A 300 -0.79 14.34 11.48
CA LEU A 300 -0.29 13.32 12.40
C LEU A 300 -0.93 13.44 13.78
N GLY A 301 -1.22 14.66 14.24
CA GLY A 301 -1.96 14.89 15.48
C GLY A 301 -3.39 14.32 15.43
N SER A 302 -4.12 14.59 14.35
CA SER A 302 -5.47 14.02 14.14
C SER A 302 -5.44 12.49 14.02
N PHE A 303 -4.41 11.96 13.36
CA PHE A 303 -4.18 10.52 13.24
C PHE A 303 -3.94 9.87 14.60
N LEU A 304 -3.08 10.47 15.43
CA LEU A 304 -2.84 10.00 16.79
C LEU A 304 -4.12 9.98 17.63
N LEU A 305 -4.94 11.03 17.57
CA LEU A 305 -6.22 11.09 18.29
C LEU A 305 -7.16 9.96 17.86
N ALA A 306 -7.24 9.66 16.56
CA ALA A 306 -8.04 8.54 16.06
C ALA A 306 -7.50 7.19 16.52
N LEU A 307 -6.18 7.00 16.56
CA LEU A 307 -5.56 5.77 17.04
C LEU A 307 -5.74 5.56 18.54
N LEU A 308 -5.80 6.63 19.34
CA LEU A 308 -5.99 6.54 20.80
C LEU A 308 -7.41 6.12 21.20
N VAL A 309 -8.38 6.15 20.29
CA VAL A 309 -9.77 5.77 20.59
C VAL A 309 -9.86 4.37 21.18
N VAL A 310 -9.20 3.37 20.59
CA VAL A 310 -9.21 1.97 21.07
C VAL A 310 -8.37 1.81 22.35
N PRO A 311 -7.11 2.23 22.43
CA PRO A 311 -6.30 2.13 23.65
C PRO A 311 -6.93 2.75 24.88
N VAL A 312 -7.60 3.89 24.74
CA VAL A 312 -8.18 4.63 25.86
C VAL A 312 -9.53 4.05 26.29
N LEU A 313 -10.41 3.77 25.33
CA LEU A 313 -11.82 3.39 25.62
C LEU A 313 -12.08 1.89 25.60
N GLY A 314 -11.19 1.07 25.01
CA GLY A 314 -11.36 -0.37 24.83
C GLY A 314 -12.49 -0.74 23.87
N LYS A 315 -13.73 -0.50 24.28
CA LYS A 315 -14.95 -0.70 23.49
C LYS A 315 -15.71 0.62 23.27
N PRO A 316 -15.18 1.56 22.45
CA PRO A 316 -15.84 2.82 22.15
C PRO A 316 -17.17 2.62 21.39
N PRO A 317 -18.08 3.60 21.38
CA PRO A 317 -19.26 3.55 20.52
C PRO A 317 -18.89 3.33 19.05
N LEU A 318 -19.63 2.47 18.34
CA LEU A 318 -19.32 2.12 16.93
C LEU A 318 -19.25 3.32 15.99
N ALA A 319 -20.03 4.38 16.24
CA ALA A 319 -19.94 5.64 15.47
C ALA A 319 -18.56 6.30 15.63
N LEU A 320 -17.96 6.24 16.82
CA LEU A 320 -16.62 6.77 17.06
C LEU A 320 -15.55 5.90 16.38
N VAL A 321 -15.72 4.57 16.38
CA VAL A 321 -14.86 3.64 15.64
C VAL A 321 -14.92 3.93 14.14
N ALA A 322 -16.12 4.15 13.59
CA ALA A 322 -16.33 4.51 12.19
C ALA A 322 -15.57 5.80 11.82
N ALA A 323 -15.72 6.84 12.64
CA ALA A 323 -15.00 8.10 12.45
C ALA A 323 -13.48 7.93 12.57
N ALA A 324 -13.02 7.15 13.57
CA ALA A 324 -11.60 6.86 13.76
C ALA A 324 -11.01 6.13 12.54
N TYR A 325 -11.68 5.10 12.01
CA TYR A 325 -11.21 4.36 10.84
C TYR A 325 -11.15 5.24 9.58
N PHE A 326 -12.15 6.11 9.38
CA PHE A 326 -12.10 7.08 8.30
C PHE A 326 -10.87 8.01 8.43
N VAL A 327 -10.64 8.58 9.62
CA VAL A 327 -9.49 9.47 9.88
C VAL A 327 -8.16 8.72 9.72
N ILE A 328 -8.08 7.46 10.19
CA ILE A 328 -6.90 6.60 10.00
C ILE A 328 -6.59 6.44 8.50
N GLY A 329 -7.58 6.14 7.68
CA GLY A 329 -7.40 6.04 6.24
C GLY A 329 -7.03 7.38 5.58
N PHE A 330 -7.72 8.46 5.96
CA PHE A 330 -7.49 9.81 5.45
C PHE A 330 -6.05 10.30 5.75
N ALA A 331 -5.46 9.84 6.85
CA ALA A 331 -4.10 10.20 7.26
C ALA A 331 -3.01 9.77 6.25
N VAL A 332 -3.30 8.83 5.33
CA VAL A 332 -2.41 8.55 4.19
C VAL A 332 -2.08 9.79 3.38
N GLY A 333 -3.04 10.73 3.24
CA GLY A 333 -2.79 12.00 2.57
C GLY A 333 -1.66 12.80 3.22
N PHE A 334 -1.59 12.83 4.56
CA PHE A 334 -0.51 13.51 5.28
C PHE A 334 0.82 12.76 5.16
N ALA A 335 0.80 11.43 5.08
CA ALA A 335 2.01 10.64 4.79
C ALA A 335 2.56 10.95 3.39
N MET A 336 1.70 11.16 2.40
CA MET A 336 2.12 11.54 1.04
C MET A 336 2.88 12.87 1.01
N LEU A 337 2.65 13.78 1.95
CA LEU A 337 3.43 15.03 2.07
C LEU A 337 4.91 14.75 2.37
N ALA A 338 5.25 13.65 3.05
CA ALA A 338 6.64 13.27 3.25
C ALA A 338 7.34 12.93 1.92
N LEU A 339 6.62 12.26 0.99
CA LEU A 339 7.14 11.97 -0.35
C LEU A 339 7.30 13.25 -1.18
N SER A 340 6.35 14.19 -1.06
CA SER A 340 6.44 15.49 -1.73
C SER A 340 7.62 16.31 -1.19
N ALA A 341 7.78 16.38 0.12
CA ALA A 341 8.89 17.09 0.77
C ALA A 341 10.25 16.54 0.34
N VAL A 342 10.40 15.20 0.31
CA VAL A 342 11.63 14.56 -0.20
C VAL A 342 11.88 14.91 -1.66
N LYS A 343 10.86 14.82 -2.52
CA LYS A 343 10.99 15.12 -3.95
C LYS A 343 11.44 16.56 -4.20
N GLU A 344 10.96 17.52 -3.41
CA GLU A 344 11.29 18.94 -3.50
C GLU A 344 12.68 19.26 -2.94
N LYS A 345 13.16 18.45 -1.98
CA LYS A 345 14.46 18.67 -1.32
C LYS A 345 15.67 18.26 -2.17
N TYR A 346 15.54 17.18 -2.94
CA TYR A 346 16.68 16.63 -3.70
C TYR A 346 16.65 17.03 -5.18
N PRO A 347 17.84 17.14 -5.84
CA PRO A 347 17.91 17.38 -7.28
C PRO A 347 17.12 16.34 -8.08
N PRO A 348 16.64 16.68 -9.29
CA PRO A 348 15.83 15.80 -10.13
C PRO A 348 16.41 14.38 -10.28
N ASP A 349 17.73 14.26 -10.43
CA ASP A 349 18.43 12.98 -10.62
C ASP A 349 18.41 12.09 -9.37
N ALA A 350 18.43 12.68 -8.16
CA ALA A 350 18.43 11.98 -6.88
C ALA A 350 17.01 11.82 -6.30
N SER A 351 16.07 12.73 -6.67
CA SER A 351 14.73 12.80 -6.06
C SER A 351 13.91 11.51 -6.22
N GLY A 352 14.09 10.80 -7.34
CA GLY A 352 13.44 9.51 -7.59
C GLY A 352 13.91 8.44 -6.61
N VAL A 353 15.22 8.34 -6.38
CA VAL A 353 15.81 7.36 -5.44
C VAL A 353 15.45 7.72 -4.01
N ALA A 354 15.49 9.01 -3.65
CA ALA A 354 15.12 9.50 -2.32
C ALA A 354 13.63 9.19 -2.00
N THR A 355 12.74 9.47 -2.94
CA THR A 355 11.30 9.16 -2.81
C THR A 355 11.06 7.66 -2.69
N ALA A 356 11.73 6.83 -3.51
CA ALA A 356 11.63 5.38 -3.44
C ALA A 356 12.11 4.83 -2.09
N THR A 357 13.16 5.43 -1.51
CA THR A 357 13.69 5.05 -0.20
C THR A 357 12.68 5.34 0.90
N VAL A 358 12.09 6.55 0.96
CA VAL A 358 11.03 6.88 1.94
C VAL A 358 9.83 5.94 1.76
N ASN A 359 9.41 5.69 0.52
CA ASN A 359 8.30 4.78 0.23
C ASN A 359 8.59 3.35 0.71
N ALA A 360 9.82 2.85 0.53
CA ALA A 360 10.23 1.53 1.02
C ALA A 360 10.10 1.42 2.55
N TRP A 361 10.46 2.47 3.31
CA TRP A 361 10.30 2.49 4.76
C TRP A 361 8.84 2.40 5.20
N GLY A 362 7.89 2.93 4.43
CA GLY A 362 6.47 2.72 4.68
C GLY A 362 6.04 1.24 4.60
N PHE A 363 6.65 0.46 3.71
CA PHE A 363 6.40 -0.99 3.62
C PHE A 363 7.17 -1.77 4.69
N VAL A 364 8.34 -1.28 5.15
CA VAL A 364 8.99 -1.81 6.35
C VAL A 364 8.07 -1.63 7.57
N GLY A 365 7.40 -0.48 7.71
CA GLY A 365 6.37 -0.27 8.73
C GLY A 365 5.22 -1.27 8.65
N ALA A 366 4.71 -1.52 7.44
CA ALA A 366 3.67 -2.53 7.18
C ALA A 366 4.16 -3.99 7.38
N THR A 367 5.46 -4.20 7.53
CA THR A 367 6.05 -5.49 7.90
C THR A 367 6.18 -5.62 9.42
N VAL A 368 6.67 -4.58 10.09
CA VAL A 368 7.02 -4.61 11.52
C VAL A 368 5.78 -4.48 12.40
N LEU A 369 4.93 -3.48 12.14
CA LEU A 369 3.80 -3.16 13.02
C LEU A 369 2.75 -4.27 13.15
N PRO A 370 2.32 -4.96 12.07
CA PRO A 370 1.36 -6.07 12.20
C PRO A 370 1.91 -7.22 13.03
N THR A 371 3.20 -7.52 12.89
CA THR A 371 3.88 -8.57 13.65
C THR A 371 3.97 -8.22 15.14
N LEU A 372 4.35 -6.97 15.47
CA LEU A 372 4.41 -6.51 16.85
C LEU A 372 3.03 -6.52 17.52
N MET A 373 1.99 -6.10 16.80
CA MET A 373 0.62 -6.19 17.31
C MET A 373 0.20 -7.64 17.54
N GLY A 374 0.56 -8.56 16.63
CA GLY A 374 0.28 -9.99 16.78
C GLY A 374 0.98 -10.61 17.98
N ILE A 375 2.26 -10.29 18.22
CA ILE A 375 3.00 -10.73 19.40
C ILE A 375 2.32 -10.22 20.67
N ALA A 376 1.92 -8.95 20.70
CA ALA A 376 1.21 -8.38 21.85
C ALA A 376 -0.13 -9.08 22.09
N LEU A 377 -0.88 -9.41 21.03
CA LEU A 377 -2.15 -10.12 21.16
C LEU A 377 -1.97 -11.54 21.70
N ASP A 378 -0.93 -12.27 21.28
CA ASP A 378 -0.67 -13.64 21.75
C ASP A 378 -0.44 -13.70 23.28
N GLU A 379 0.05 -12.64 23.92
CA GLU A 379 0.19 -12.53 25.38
C GLU A 379 -1.17 -12.40 26.10
N TYR A 380 -2.23 -11.97 25.37
CA TYR A 380 -3.57 -11.73 25.92
C TYR A 380 -4.62 -12.67 25.29
N ARG A 381 -4.19 -13.85 24.85
CA ARG A 381 -5.09 -14.88 24.34
C ARG A 381 -5.94 -15.47 25.48
N THR A 382 -7.16 -15.85 25.15
CA THR A 382 -8.02 -16.63 26.05
C THR A 382 -7.92 -18.13 25.72
N ASP A 383 -8.44 -18.97 26.62
CA ASP A 383 -8.57 -20.41 26.36
C ASP A 383 -9.77 -20.72 25.44
N ASP A 384 -10.61 -19.71 25.15
CA ASP A 384 -11.77 -19.85 24.30
C ASP A 384 -11.38 -19.84 22.82
N THR A 385 -12.13 -20.61 22.03
CA THR A 385 -12.04 -20.57 20.56
C THR A 385 -13.43 -20.30 19.98
N VAL A 386 -13.51 -19.39 19.01
CA VAL A 386 -14.75 -19.14 18.26
C VAL A 386 -14.49 -19.54 16.80
N ALA A 387 -15.32 -20.45 16.29
CA ALA A 387 -15.18 -20.99 14.93
C ALA A 387 -13.78 -21.55 14.61
N GLY A 388 -13.07 -22.08 15.62
CA GLY A 388 -11.71 -22.62 15.47
C GLY A 388 -10.59 -21.56 15.56
N SER A 389 -10.94 -20.30 15.73
CA SER A 389 -9.97 -19.20 15.89
C SER A 389 -9.76 -18.86 17.36
N VAL A 390 -8.50 -18.55 17.73
CA VAL A 390 -8.15 -18.10 19.09
C VAL A 390 -8.78 -16.72 19.33
N VAL A 391 -9.37 -16.55 20.53
CA VAL A 391 -9.97 -15.28 20.97
C VAL A 391 -8.96 -14.51 21.83
N TYR A 392 -8.87 -13.22 21.61
CA TYR A 392 -8.01 -12.30 22.37
C TYR A 392 -8.87 -11.37 23.23
N THR A 393 -8.34 -10.96 24.39
CA THR A 393 -9.05 -10.05 25.29
C THR A 393 -9.17 -8.65 24.68
N GLU A 394 -10.19 -7.88 25.08
CA GLU A 394 -10.31 -6.45 24.76
C GLU A 394 -9.04 -5.70 25.16
N PHE A 395 -8.48 -5.99 26.34
CA PHE A 395 -7.25 -5.37 26.81
C PHE A 395 -6.05 -5.66 25.89
N GLY A 396 -5.96 -6.88 25.35
CA GLY A 396 -4.95 -7.24 24.35
C GLY A 396 -5.03 -6.35 23.11
N TYR A 397 -6.24 -6.07 22.61
CA TYR A 397 -6.41 -5.11 21.51
C TYR A 397 -6.02 -3.69 21.89
N ARG A 398 -6.32 -3.23 23.13
CA ARG A 398 -5.86 -1.91 23.59
C ARG A 398 -4.35 -1.78 23.56
N VAL A 399 -3.62 -2.79 24.04
CA VAL A 399 -2.15 -2.84 24.01
C VAL A 399 -1.64 -2.87 22.57
N ALA A 400 -2.21 -3.72 21.72
CA ALA A 400 -1.82 -3.83 20.32
C ALA A 400 -1.99 -2.51 19.56
N PHE A 401 -3.12 -1.83 19.69
CA PHE A 401 -3.34 -0.51 19.05
C PHE A 401 -2.46 0.59 19.65
N ALA A 402 -2.10 0.50 20.93
CA ALA A 402 -1.16 1.44 21.55
C ALA A 402 0.24 1.41 20.88
N ILE A 403 0.68 0.25 20.37
CA ILE A 403 1.94 0.12 19.63
C ILE A 403 1.94 1.05 18.40
N THR A 404 0.84 1.08 17.65
CA THR A 404 0.71 1.97 16.48
C THR A 404 0.64 3.45 16.88
N ALA A 405 -0.02 3.75 18.00
CA ALA A 405 -0.05 5.12 18.54
C ALA A 405 1.36 5.60 18.92
N VAL A 406 2.18 4.75 19.57
CA VAL A 406 3.58 5.06 19.89
C VAL A 406 4.39 5.33 18.60
N ALA A 407 4.22 4.51 17.56
CA ALA A 407 4.90 4.75 16.27
C ALA A 407 4.54 6.13 15.69
N VAL A 408 3.27 6.55 15.79
CA VAL A 408 2.83 7.87 15.30
C VAL A 408 3.36 9.02 16.19
N VAL A 409 3.50 8.82 17.50
CA VAL A 409 4.18 9.80 18.38
C VAL A 409 5.62 10.02 17.91
N VAL A 410 6.36 8.95 17.60
CA VAL A 410 7.73 9.05 17.05
C VAL A 410 7.72 9.80 15.70
N ALA A 411 6.72 9.58 14.85
CA ALA A 411 6.56 10.33 13.61
C ALA A 411 6.32 11.83 13.83
N ILE A 412 5.49 12.19 14.82
CA ILE A 412 5.25 13.60 15.21
C ILE A 412 6.55 14.25 15.70
N CYS A 413 7.32 13.56 16.55
CA CYS A 413 8.62 14.04 17.00
C CYS A 413 9.59 14.24 15.81
N SER A 414 9.62 13.30 14.86
CA SER A 414 10.46 13.38 13.66
C SER A 414 10.06 14.57 12.78
N ALA A 415 8.78 14.74 12.48
CA ALA A 415 8.27 15.86 11.69
C ALA A 415 8.52 17.21 12.37
N THR A 416 8.36 17.28 13.71
CA THR A 416 8.63 18.49 14.49
C THR A 416 10.12 18.83 14.49
N THR A 417 10.99 17.82 14.61
CA THR A 417 12.44 18.00 14.52
C THR A 417 12.83 18.57 13.15
N LEU A 418 12.28 18.02 12.08
CA LEU A 418 12.50 18.52 10.72
C LEU A 418 12.07 19.99 10.61
N TYR A 419 10.87 20.34 11.08
CA TYR A 419 10.36 21.70 11.08
C TYR A 419 11.27 22.71 11.81
N VAL A 420 11.78 22.33 13.00
CA VAL A 420 12.69 23.17 13.78
C VAL A 420 14.03 23.36 13.07
N ARG A 421 14.54 22.30 12.43
CA ARG A 421 15.80 22.36 11.65
C ARG A 421 15.67 23.31 10.46
N GLU A 422 14.59 23.20 9.69
CA GLU A 422 14.32 24.08 8.54
C GLU A 422 14.25 25.56 8.98
N ARG A 423 13.51 25.85 10.05
CA ARG A 423 13.44 27.22 10.59
C ARG A 423 14.80 27.78 11.03
N ARG A 424 15.66 26.96 11.63
CA ARG A 424 17.01 27.37 12.03
C ARG A 424 17.95 27.59 10.85
N ALA A 425 17.78 26.83 9.78
CA ALA A 425 18.57 26.96 8.57
C ALA A 425 18.13 28.16 7.68
N GLY A 426 17.06 28.86 8.04
CA GLY A 426 16.48 29.94 7.21
C GLY A 426 15.90 29.46 5.87
N VAL A 427 15.78 28.14 5.71
CA VAL A 427 15.21 27.48 4.53
C VAL A 427 13.78 27.09 4.89
N THR A 428 12.82 27.85 4.42
CA THR A 428 11.44 27.38 4.37
C THR A 428 11.31 26.58 3.08
N LEU A 429 11.26 25.23 3.17
CA LEU A 429 10.74 24.45 2.04
C LEU A 429 9.31 24.92 1.78
N PRO A 430 8.98 25.22 0.52
CA PRO A 430 7.66 25.66 0.12
C PRO A 430 6.56 24.68 0.52
#